data_db2036e7b5b8928bcae76fa52f249d3d
#
_entry.id   db2036e7b5b8928bcae76fa52f249d3d
#
_cell.length_a   1.000
_cell.length_b   1.000
_cell.length_c   1.000
_cell.angle_alpha   90.00
_cell.angle_beta   90.00
_cell.angle_gamma   90.00
#
_symmetry.space_group_name_H-M   'P 1'
#
loop_
_entity.id
_entity.type
_entity.pdbx_description
1 polymer ?
#
loop_
_entity_poly.entity_id
_entity_poly.type
_entity_poly.pdbx_seq_one_letter_code
_entity_poly.pdbx_strand_id
1 'polypeptide(L)'
;MQIGYAGEPLLPCGEFEVDEVELDGPPDVIRIKALAAGVKRSVRTRNGRAYENTTLGDVAKTVAQRNKLKLTGTIEPVKIARVTQVYETDLTFLKRVAESYGYSFSVRGDKLCFFKRSELKAAEPTLVIRRQDVTSYRFQDKVRGVVAAATASAICCSTWS
;
A
#
# COMPACT_ATOMS: atom_id res chain seq x y z
N MET A 1 2.24 -15.23 13.67
CA MET A 1 3.37 -14.71 14.48
C MET A 1 2.81 -14.11 15.75
N GLN A 2 3.48 -14.34 16.86
CA GLN A 2 3.12 -13.76 18.15
C GLN A 2 4.39 -13.20 18.79
N ILE A 3 4.27 -12.13 19.56
CA ILE A 3 5.40 -11.44 20.20
C ILE A 3 5.06 -11.18 21.67
N GLY A 4 6.04 -11.28 22.55
CA GLY A 4 5.91 -11.02 24.00
C GLY A 4 7.12 -11.47 24.78
N TYR A 5 7.02 -11.33 26.10
CA TYR A 5 8.06 -11.75 27.04
C TYR A 5 7.75 -13.14 27.60
N ALA A 6 8.81 -13.85 28.00
CA ALA A 6 8.64 -15.16 28.62
C ALA A 6 7.83 -15.03 29.91
N GLY A 7 6.74 -15.81 30.04
CA GLY A 7 5.82 -15.78 31.18
C GLY A 7 4.65 -14.82 31.04
N GLU A 8 4.56 -14.05 29.97
CA GLU A 8 3.43 -13.14 29.70
C GLU A 8 2.59 -13.62 28.50
N PRO A 9 1.31 -13.17 28.40
CA PRO A 9 0.48 -13.47 27.25
C PRO A 9 1.10 -12.89 25.96
N LEU A 10 1.24 -13.73 24.94
CA LEU A 10 1.79 -13.29 23.66
C LEU A 10 0.77 -12.46 22.88
N LEU A 11 1.21 -11.33 22.34
CA LEU A 11 0.43 -10.46 21.47
C LEU A 11 0.40 -11.03 20.03
N PRO A 12 -0.76 -11.32 19.45
CA PRO A 12 -0.85 -11.78 18.07
C PRO A 12 -0.52 -10.66 17.09
N CYS A 13 0.50 -10.86 16.26
CA CYS A 13 0.96 -9.89 15.25
C CYS A 13 0.42 -10.21 13.84
N GLY A 14 -0.38 -11.27 13.69
CA GLY A 14 -0.94 -11.72 12.43
C GLY A 14 -0.26 -12.96 11.85
N GLU A 15 -0.72 -13.33 10.66
CA GLU A 15 -0.20 -14.47 9.91
C GLU A 15 0.74 -13.98 8.82
N PHE A 16 1.86 -14.67 8.66
CA PHE A 16 2.91 -14.33 7.70
C PHE A 16 3.35 -15.58 6.96
N GLU A 17 3.62 -15.43 5.68
CA GLU A 17 4.25 -16.43 4.84
C GLU A 17 5.76 -16.18 4.84
N VAL A 18 6.54 -17.19 5.24
CA VAL A 18 8.00 -17.08 5.29
C VAL A 18 8.54 -17.00 3.86
N ASP A 19 9.35 -15.98 3.59
CA ASP A 19 9.96 -15.72 2.29
C ASP A 19 11.44 -16.14 2.29
N GLU A 20 12.15 -15.84 3.38
CA GLU A 20 13.58 -16.12 3.50
C GLU A 20 13.96 -16.44 4.94
N VAL A 21 14.86 -17.38 5.11
CA VAL A 21 15.50 -17.69 6.39
C VAL A 21 17.00 -17.61 6.20
N GLU A 22 17.64 -16.71 6.94
CA GLU A 22 19.10 -16.54 6.97
C GLU A 22 19.63 -17.03 8.32
N LEU A 23 20.74 -17.74 8.30
CA LEU A 23 21.47 -18.16 9.48
C LEU A 23 22.87 -17.53 9.43
N ASP A 24 23.17 -16.68 10.39
CA ASP A 24 24.48 -16.06 10.56
C ASP A 24 25.18 -16.63 11.80
N GLY A 25 26.49 -16.72 11.78
CA GLY A 25 27.29 -17.13 12.93
C GLY A 25 28.77 -16.83 12.76
N PRO A 26 29.58 -16.82 13.85
CA PRO A 26 29.23 -16.60 15.25
C PRO A 26 29.05 -15.12 15.61
N PRO A 27 28.13 -14.73 16.53
CA PRO A 27 27.20 -15.62 17.24
C PRO A 27 26.05 -16.07 16.35
N ASP A 28 25.44 -17.21 16.65
CA ASP A 28 24.33 -17.76 15.86
C ASP A 28 23.10 -16.87 15.92
N VAL A 29 22.69 -16.35 14.78
CA VAL A 29 21.53 -15.48 14.62
C VAL A 29 20.66 -16.00 13.47
N ILE A 30 19.40 -16.21 13.74
CA ILE A 30 18.41 -16.55 12.70
C ILE A 30 17.64 -15.28 12.34
N ARG A 31 17.66 -14.92 11.06
CA ARG A 31 16.80 -13.87 10.49
C ARG A 31 15.73 -14.50 9.64
N ILE A 32 14.49 -14.15 9.92
CA ILE A 32 13.33 -14.62 9.17
C ILE A 32 12.68 -13.41 8.50
N LYS A 33 12.67 -13.39 7.17
CA LYS A 33 11.88 -12.44 6.39
C LYS A 33 10.56 -13.09 6.03
N ALA A 34 9.47 -12.41 6.31
CA ALA A 34 8.14 -12.92 6.05
C ALA A 34 7.22 -11.81 5.52
N LEU A 35 6.29 -12.20 4.66
CA LEU A 35 5.29 -11.33 4.07
C LEU A 35 3.94 -11.58 4.74
N ALA A 36 3.13 -10.53 4.91
CA ALA A 36 1.79 -10.70 5.48
C ALA A 36 0.99 -11.73 4.68
N ALA A 37 0.49 -12.76 5.37
CA ALA A 37 -0.34 -13.77 4.77
C ALA A 37 -1.65 -13.13 4.27
N GLY A 38 -2.07 -13.49 3.05
CA GLY A 38 -3.23 -12.87 2.39
C GLY A 38 -2.89 -12.23 1.05
N VAL A 39 -1.62 -11.94 0.81
CA VAL A 39 -1.13 -11.53 -0.51
C VAL A 39 -0.91 -12.78 -1.36
N LYS A 40 -2.01 -13.36 -1.86
CA LYS A 40 -1.96 -14.57 -2.69
C LYS A 40 -1.06 -14.39 -3.91
N ARG A 41 -0.54 -15.49 -4.44
CA ARG A 41 0.32 -15.56 -5.64
C ARG A 41 -0.24 -14.79 -6.85
N SER A 42 -1.59 -14.68 -6.96
CA SER A 42 -2.28 -13.90 -8.00
C SER A 42 -1.92 -12.40 -7.96
N VAL A 43 -1.62 -11.87 -6.78
CA VAL A 43 -1.24 -10.46 -6.60
C VAL A 43 0.17 -10.16 -7.11
N ARG A 44 1.00 -11.20 -7.23
CA ARG A 44 2.39 -11.11 -7.74
C ARG A 44 2.45 -11.23 -9.26
N THR A 45 1.37 -11.65 -9.93
CA THR A 45 1.33 -11.80 -11.38
C THR A 45 1.29 -10.42 -12.05
N ARG A 46 2.18 -10.19 -13.00
CA ARG A 46 2.18 -8.97 -13.80
C ARG A 46 1.14 -9.06 -14.89
N ASN A 47 0.34 -8.02 -15.04
CA ASN A 47 -0.74 -7.94 -16.00
C ASN A 47 -0.63 -6.66 -16.84
N GLY A 48 -1.13 -6.73 -18.08
CA GLY A 48 -1.34 -5.58 -18.94
C GLY A 48 -2.84 -5.39 -19.18
N ARG A 49 -3.41 -4.28 -18.70
CA ARG A 49 -4.85 -3.98 -18.86
C ARG A 49 -5.09 -2.49 -18.98
N ALA A 50 -6.07 -2.12 -19.79
CA ALA A 50 -6.56 -0.75 -19.87
C ALA A 50 -7.93 -0.65 -19.15
N TYR A 51 -8.12 0.47 -18.47
CA TYR A 51 -9.38 0.88 -17.84
C TYR A 51 -9.75 2.22 -18.43
N GLU A 52 -10.94 2.32 -19.03
CA GLU A 52 -11.41 3.50 -19.74
C GLU A 52 -12.79 3.91 -19.22
N ASN A 53 -13.06 5.22 -19.20
CA ASN A 53 -14.33 5.80 -18.77
C ASN A 53 -14.85 5.21 -17.46
N THR A 54 -14.01 5.17 -16.45
CA THR A 54 -14.26 4.50 -15.18
C THR A 54 -14.07 5.46 -14.00
N THR A 55 -14.24 4.95 -12.78
CA THR A 55 -13.92 5.69 -11.55
C THR A 55 -12.82 5.01 -10.77
N LEU A 56 -12.14 5.75 -9.89
CA LEU A 56 -11.15 5.17 -8.99
C LEU A 56 -11.73 4.03 -8.14
N GLY A 57 -12.97 4.20 -7.69
CA GLY A 57 -13.71 3.19 -6.92
C GLY A 57 -13.95 1.91 -7.73
N ASP A 58 -14.33 2.02 -9.00
CA ASP A 58 -14.56 0.86 -9.86
C ASP A 58 -13.26 0.12 -10.19
N VAL A 59 -12.18 0.86 -10.43
CA VAL A 59 -10.84 0.26 -10.61
C VAL A 59 -10.43 -0.51 -9.36
N ALA A 60 -10.56 0.10 -8.18
CA ALA A 60 -10.25 -0.53 -6.91
C ALA A 60 -11.11 -1.77 -6.65
N LYS A 61 -12.40 -1.70 -6.93
CA LYS A 61 -13.36 -2.81 -6.81
C LYS A 61 -13.00 -3.97 -7.74
N THR A 62 -12.67 -3.67 -9.00
CA THR A 62 -12.28 -4.67 -9.99
C THR A 62 -11.00 -5.40 -9.57
N VAL A 63 -10.00 -4.65 -9.09
CA VAL A 63 -8.75 -5.22 -8.58
C VAL A 63 -8.99 -6.06 -7.31
N ALA A 64 -9.81 -5.56 -6.39
CA ALA A 64 -10.16 -6.29 -5.17
C ALA A 64 -10.86 -7.61 -5.48
N GLN A 65 -11.87 -7.62 -6.35
CA GLN A 65 -12.60 -8.82 -6.76
C GLN A 65 -11.69 -9.86 -7.41
N ARG A 66 -10.79 -9.43 -8.31
CA ARG A 66 -9.82 -10.31 -8.97
C ARG A 66 -8.91 -11.02 -7.97
N ASN A 67 -8.54 -10.31 -6.93
CA ASN A 67 -7.66 -10.82 -5.88
C ASN A 67 -8.42 -11.45 -4.71
N LYS A 68 -9.75 -11.61 -4.82
CA LYS A 68 -10.63 -12.16 -3.78
C LYS A 68 -10.53 -11.38 -2.46
N LEU A 69 -10.34 -10.07 -2.55
CA LEU A 69 -10.29 -9.15 -1.43
C LEU A 69 -11.61 -8.39 -1.32
N LYS A 70 -11.99 -8.05 -0.09
CA LYS A 70 -13.15 -7.19 0.20
C LYS A 70 -12.68 -5.74 0.23
N LEU A 71 -13.22 -4.90 -0.65
CA LEU A 71 -12.95 -3.47 -0.63
C LEU A 71 -13.63 -2.83 0.59
N THR A 72 -12.87 -2.07 1.37
CA THR A 72 -13.33 -1.33 2.55
C THR A 72 -12.80 0.10 2.49
N GLY A 73 -13.59 1.06 2.94
CA GLY A 73 -13.26 2.49 2.90
C GLY A 73 -14.10 3.25 1.89
N THR A 74 -14.08 4.57 2.00
CA THR A 74 -14.83 5.48 1.14
C THR A 74 -13.91 6.02 0.05
N ILE A 75 -14.31 5.87 -1.20
CA ILE A 75 -13.61 6.41 -2.36
C ILE A 75 -14.58 7.38 -3.06
N GLU A 76 -14.18 8.64 -3.17
CA GLU A 76 -14.94 9.63 -3.92
C GLU A 76 -15.06 9.22 -5.40
N PRO A 77 -16.12 9.60 -6.10
CA PRO A 77 -16.34 9.23 -7.50
C PRO A 77 -15.42 10.03 -8.45
N VAL A 78 -14.11 9.79 -8.33
CA VAL A 78 -13.11 10.40 -9.20
C VAL A 78 -13.16 9.73 -10.56
N LYS A 79 -13.52 10.52 -11.58
CA LYS A 79 -13.60 10.05 -12.98
C LYS A 79 -12.19 9.87 -13.56
N ILE A 80 -11.98 8.74 -14.22
CA ILE A 80 -10.75 8.38 -14.91
C ILE A 80 -11.09 8.13 -16.37
N ALA A 81 -10.59 8.99 -17.26
CA ALA A 81 -10.81 8.83 -18.71
C ALA A 81 -10.10 7.56 -19.20
N ARG A 82 -8.84 7.40 -18.85
CA ARG A 82 -8.06 6.20 -19.17
C ARG A 82 -6.92 6.02 -18.19
N VAL A 83 -6.71 4.79 -17.74
CA VAL A 83 -5.51 4.36 -17.01
C VAL A 83 -5.11 2.96 -17.44
N THR A 84 -3.83 2.75 -17.67
CA THR A 84 -3.30 1.47 -18.15
C THR A 84 -2.38 0.86 -17.11
N GLN A 85 -2.61 -0.41 -16.83
CA GLN A 85 -1.69 -1.27 -16.10
C GLN A 85 -0.70 -1.86 -17.12
N VAL A 86 0.58 -1.51 -17.01
CA VAL A 86 1.60 -1.89 -17.97
C VAL A 86 2.59 -2.84 -17.30
N TYR A 87 2.43 -4.14 -17.50
CA TYR A 87 3.33 -5.18 -16.99
C TYR A 87 3.70 -5.03 -15.51
N GLU A 88 2.76 -4.56 -14.72
CA GLU A 88 2.92 -4.39 -13.27
C GLU A 88 1.93 -5.28 -12.50
N THR A 89 2.22 -5.54 -11.24
CA THR A 89 1.30 -6.31 -10.38
C THR A 89 0.06 -5.48 -10.05
N ASP A 90 -1.04 -6.15 -9.73
CA ASP A 90 -2.29 -5.49 -9.37
C ASP A 90 -2.13 -4.50 -8.21
N LEU A 91 -1.31 -4.84 -7.18
CA LEU A 91 -1.08 -3.94 -6.05
C LEU A 91 -0.18 -2.75 -6.42
N THR A 92 0.86 -2.96 -7.25
CA THR A 92 1.72 -1.87 -7.73
C THR A 92 0.91 -0.88 -8.56
N PHE A 93 0.09 -1.40 -9.48
CA PHE A 93 -0.83 -0.61 -10.28
C PHE A 93 -1.77 0.22 -9.39
N LEU A 94 -2.45 -0.45 -8.46
CA LEU A 94 -3.40 0.20 -7.58
C LEU A 94 -2.75 1.24 -6.68
N LYS A 95 -1.52 0.98 -6.21
CA LYS A 95 -0.74 1.94 -5.43
C LYS A 95 -0.47 3.21 -6.23
N ARG A 96 0.04 3.07 -7.45
CA ARG A 96 0.33 4.18 -8.35
C ARG A 96 -0.92 5.02 -8.63
N VAL A 97 -2.03 4.35 -8.96
CA VAL A 97 -3.30 5.04 -9.25
C VAL A 97 -3.85 5.72 -8.00
N ALA A 98 -3.90 5.04 -6.87
CA ALA A 98 -4.38 5.64 -5.62
C ALA A 98 -3.56 6.87 -5.22
N GLU A 99 -2.23 6.78 -5.30
CA GLU A 99 -1.33 7.90 -4.98
C GLU A 99 -1.55 9.11 -5.87
N SER A 100 -1.82 8.91 -7.17
CA SER A 100 -2.12 9.99 -8.12
C SER A 100 -3.37 10.79 -7.74
N TYR A 101 -4.29 10.20 -7.00
CA TYR A 101 -5.54 10.85 -6.56
C TYR A 101 -5.57 11.14 -5.06
N GLY A 102 -4.41 11.11 -4.38
CA GLY A 102 -4.30 11.44 -2.96
C GLY A 102 -4.83 10.38 -2.01
N TYR A 103 -4.99 9.16 -2.48
CA TYR A 103 -5.38 8.01 -1.67
C TYR A 103 -4.19 7.14 -1.30
N SER A 104 -4.35 6.36 -0.25
CA SER A 104 -3.49 5.24 0.11
C SER A 104 -4.36 4.03 0.41
N PHE A 105 -3.78 2.85 0.33
CA PHE A 105 -4.46 1.63 0.73
C PHE A 105 -3.54 0.70 1.50
N SER A 106 -4.15 -0.22 2.22
CA SER A 106 -3.48 -1.31 2.94
C SER A 106 -4.25 -2.60 2.73
N VAL A 107 -3.54 -3.71 2.60
CA VAL A 107 -4.16 -5.04 2.58
C VAL A 107 -4.02 -5.63 3.98
N ARG A 108 -5.13 -6.03 4.58
CA ARG A 108 -5.18 -6.66 5.90
C ARG A 108 -6.06 -7.90 5.84
N GLY A 109 -5.43 -9.06 5.89
CA GLY A 109 -6.12 -10.35 5.69
C GLY A 109 -6.81 -10.39 4.33
N ASP A 110 -8.14 -10.52 4.31
CA ASP A 110 -8.98 -10.54 3.12
C ASP A 110 -9.52 -9.16 2.69
N LYS A 111 -9.08 -8.08 3.35
CA LYS A 111 -9.60 -6.73 3.15
C LYS A 111 -8.59 -5.83 2.46
N LEU A 112 -9.05 -5.10 1.46
CA LEU A 112 -8.37 -3.97 0.82
C LEU A 112 -8.95 -2.69 1.38
N CYS A 113 -8.23 -2.05 2.31
CA CYS A 113 -8.68 -0.85 3.00
C CYS A 113 -8.15 0.39 2.27
N PHE A 114 -9.06 1.21 1.73
CA PHE A 114 -8.75 2.49 1.10
C PHE A 114 -9.02 3.65 2.05
N PHE A 115 -8.17 4.66 2.01
CA PHE A 115 -8.32 5.88 2.80
C PHE A 115 -7.72 7.10 2.11
N LYS A 116 -8.36 8.23 2.28
CA LYS A 116 -7.91 9.52 1.76
C LYS A 116 -6.81 10.07 2.67
N ARG A 117 -5.65 10.43 2.08
CA ARG A 117 -4.49 10.90 2.88
C ARG A 117 -4.77 12.18 3.65
N SER A 118 -5.58 13.09 3.08
CA SER A 118 -5.96 14.34 3.76
C SER A 118 -6.77 14.09 5.02
N GLU A 119 -7.69 13.12 5.00
CA GLU A 119 -8.50 12.75 6.17
C GLU A 119 -7.64 12.15 7.28
N LEU A 120 -6.71 11.25 6.92
CA LEU A 120 -5.76 10.69 7.89
C LEU A 120 -4.85 11.75 8.54
N LYS A 121 -4.44 12.76 7.75
CA LYS A 121 -3.62 13.85 8.30
C LYS A 121 -4.41 14.80 9.20
N ALA A 122 -5.71 14.94 8.97
CA ALA A 122 -6.60 15.79 9.76
C ALA A 122 -7.14 15.07 11.01
N ALA A 123 -7.09 13.74 11.03
CA ALA A 123 -7.52 12.93 12.16
C ALA A 123 -6.58 13.11 13.37
N GLU A 124 -7.14 13.02 14.56
CA GLU A 124 -6.33 13.00 15.78
C GLU A 124 -5.43 11.75 15.81
N PRO A 125 -4.19 11.89 16.30
CA PRO A 125 -3.27 10.77 16.40
C PRO A 125 -3.80 9.73 17.39
N THR A 126 -3.92 8.49 16.93
CA THR A 126 -4.35 7.36 17.76
C THR A 126 -3.30 7.00 18.81
N LEU A 127 -2.03 7.27 18.53
CA LEU A 127 -0.91 6.97 19.42
C LEU A 127 0.13 8.09 19.30
N VAL A 128 0.57 8.62 20.43
CA VAL A 128 1.67 9.56 20.49
C VAL A 128 2.87 8.87 21.13
N ILE A 129 3.93 8.69 20.33
CA ILE A 129 5.20 8.11 20.78
C ILE A 129 6.15 9.25 21.11
N ARG A 130 6.60 9.34 22.35
CA ARG A 130 7.58 10.33 22.79
C ARG A 130 8.99 9.77 22.71
N ARG A 131 9.99 10.63 22.69
CA ARG A 131 11.40 10.22 22.67
C ARG A 131 11.79 9.25 23.80
N GLN A 132 11.20 9.41 24.96
CA GLN A 132 11.45 8.55 26.13
C GLN A 132 10.83 7.15 26.01
N ASP A 133 9.87 6.97 25.09
CA ASP A 133 9.14 5.72 24.90
C ASP A 133 9.87 4.78 23.92
N VAL A 134 11.01 5.22 23.35
CA VAL A 134 11.78 4.46 22.36
C VAL A 134 13.24 4.34 22.74
N THR A 135 13.82 3.17 22.53
CA THR A 135 15.25 2.89 22.78
C THR A 135 16.16 3.48 21.72
N SER A 136 15.70 3.54 20.48
CA SER A 136 16.44 4.18 19.39
C SER A 136 15.47 4.71 18.33
N TYR A 137 15.87 5.75 17.60
CA TYR A 137 15.14 6.24 16.44
C TYR A 137 16.10 6.75 15.38
N ARG A 138 15.70 6.67 14.13
CA ARG A 138 16.38 7.30 13.00
C ARG A 138 15.40 8.20 12.28
N PHE A 139 15.70 9.48 12.19
CA PHE A 139 14.98 10.42 11.35
C PHE A 139 15.84 10.74 10.12
N GLN A 140 15.30 10.56 8.93
CA GLN A 140 15.97 10.85 7.68
C GLN A 140 15.06 11.69 6.80
N ASP A 141 15.45 12.92 6.54
CA ASP A 141 14.82 13.80 5.56
C ASP A 141 15.65 13.80 4.27
N LYS A 142 15.00 13.57 3.13
CA LYS A 142 15.64 13.59 1.80
C LYS A 142 15.19 14.85 1.07
N VAL A 143 16.04 15.84 1.09
CA VAL A 143 15.82 17.09 0.35
C VAL A 143 16.05 16.89 -1.16
N ARG A 144 16.81 15.86 -1.55
CA ARG A 144 17.12 15.59 -2.96
C ARG A 144 15.87 15.04 -3.68
N GLY A 145 15.44 15.73 -4.73
CA GLY A 145 14.25 15.36 -5.52
C GLY A 145 12.97 16.10 -5.10
N VAL A 146 13.05 17.02 -4.15
CA VAL A 146 11.95 17.95 -3.86
C VAL A 146 11.94 19.01 -4.96
N VAL A 147 10.82 19.11 -5.69
CA VAL A 147 10.62 20.14 -6.71
C VAL A 147 9.98 21.37 -6.07
N ALA A 148 10.51 22.56 -6.38
CA ALA A 148 9.96 23.82 -5.88
C ALA A 148 8.59 24.14 -6.54
N ALA A 149 8.39 23.69 -7.77
CA ALA A 149 7.13 23.85 -8.50
C ALA A 149 6.93 22.69 -9.47
N ALA A 150 5.67 22.32 -9.70
CA ALA A 150 5.28 21.35 -10.71
C ALA A 150 4.18 21.95 -11.59
N THR A 151 4.38 21.89 -12.89
CA THR A 151 3.36 22.31 -13.88
C THR A 151 2.82 21.09 -14.58
N ALA A 152 1.50 20.91 -14.56
CA ALA A 152 0.81 19.89 -15.33
C ALA A 152 0.17 20.55 -16.56
N SER A 153 0.49 20.04 -17.76
CA SER A 153 -0.18 20.43 -19.01
C SER A 153 -1.05 19.28 -19.50
N ALA A 154 -2.30 19.57 -19.76
CA ALA A 154 -3.20 18.63 -20.46
C ALA A 154 -3.21 18.94 -21.94
N ILE A 155 -2.83 17.97 -22.78
CA ILE A 155 -3.04 18.07 -24.22
C ILE A 155 -4.48 17.70 -24.50
N CYS A 156 -5.31 18.70 -24.78
CA CYS A 156 -6.63 18.48 -25.30
C CYS A 156 -6.50 18.07 -26.78
N CYS A 157 -6.72 16.80 -27.10
CA CYS A 157 -6.94 16.39 -28.47
C CYS A 157 -8.27 17.00 -28.94
N SER A 158 -8.22 18.19 -29.52
CA SER A 158 -9.34 18.70 -30.30
C SER A 158 -9.57 17.77 -31.49
N THR A 159 -10.72 17.17 -31.53
CA THR A 159 -11.25 16.39 -32.65
C THR A 159 -11.04 17.14 -33.96
N TRP A 160 -10.32 16.51 -34.88
CA TRP A 160 -10.36 16.88 -36.27
C TRP A 160 -11.73 16.47 -36.82
N SER A 161 -12.49 17.46 -37.23
CA SER A 161 -13.69 17.30 -38.06
C SER A 161 -13.29 17.11 -39.51
#